data_136c910f3d246da50a2a13e36550ac97
#
_entry.id   136c910f3d246da50a2a13e36550ac97
#
_cell.length_a   1.000
_cell.length_b   1.000
_cell.length_c   1.000
_cell.angle_alpha   90.00
_cell.angle_beta   90.00
_cell.angle_gamma   90.00
#
_symmetry.space_group_name_H-M   'P 1'
#
loop_
_entity.id
_entity.type
_entity.pdbx_description
1 polymer ?
#
loop_
_entity_poly.entity_id
_entity_poly.type
_entity_poly.pdbx_seq_one_letter_code
_entity_poly.pdbx_strand_id
1 'polypeptide(L)'
;VAGIHFCFVRGFGGMVFSVSPMNSAPDFVHPLANDFEDFLRLLLACSDSAALEQAWMWDKAQFEAFLQDNPPTQDQQRTLSELAEKMKLTPMEQPWVYIKKLQASFDYSKIKYTEDYYDVDMNPEAEPTMPEWKVYFEGNFWGHSGKDHAGTEIRLNKQFDWAGHHWVIPAAYSCSKGFVMDFCMRTPEEDIRKFITKWDLHPENDSCEYFTQEQQMQIDLDNPLCLDFIPRLELNGKTMLTSHGCSVVFNPCLPDGMINEAEAKWALEHYDLDTSYGWMIFRAAFPWTSKRRSEIKALSLTMEQQSRRVPGPHFKTHAPGDSFSFSHPVSGIKYTLTVQELDPQTIYKKRIDSDRWFY
;
A
#
# COMPACT_ATOMS: atom_id res chain seq x y z
N VAL A 1 -1.75 -5.56 -0.73
CA VAL A 1 -0.70 -6.27 -1.46
C VAL A 1 -1.30 -6.71 -2.78
N ALA A 2 -0.94 -6.06 -3.85
CA ALA A 2 -1.29 -6.48 -5.20
C ALA A 2 -0.40 -7.68 -5.55
N GLY A 3 -0.90 -8.88 -5.27
CA GLY A 3 -0.22 -10.13 -5.62
C GLY A 3 -0.81 -10.72 -6.90
N ILE A 4 -0.03 -11.56 -7.57
CA ILE A 4 -0.54 -12.38 -8.66
C ILE A 4 -1.50 -13.42 -8.08
N HIS A 5 -2.61 -13.63 -8.74
CA HIS A 5 -3.65 -14.57 -8.30
C HIS A 5 -3.75 -15.72 -9.29
N PHE A 6 -4.03 -16.94 -8.77
CA PHE A 6 -4.42 -18.07 -9.60
C PHE A 6 -5.94 -18.23 -9.55
N CYS A 7 -6.56 -18.31 -10.70
CA CYS A 7 -8.03 -18.39 -10.77
C CYS A 7 -8.53 -19.21 -11.96
N PHE A 8 -9.83 -19.52 -11.92
CA PHE A 8 -10.57 -20.03 -13.07
C PHE A 8 -11.28 -18.88 -13.76
N VAL A 9 -11.11 -18.78 -15.06
CA VAL A 9 -11.78 -17.75 -15.86
C VAL A 9 -13.07 -18.35 -16.45
N ARG A 10 -14.17 -17.63 -16.30
CA ARG A 10 -15.48 -18.08 -16.79
C ARG A 10 -15.44 -18.32 -18.30
N GLY A 11 -15.90 -19.50 -18.73
CA GLY A 11 -15.94 -19.89 -20.14
C GLY A 11 -14.77 -20.77 -20.61
N PHE A 12 -13.75 -20.97 -19.74
CA PHE A 12 -12.58 -21.79 -20.05
C PHE A 12 -12.51 -23.12 -19.29
N GLY A 13 -13.65 -23.59 -18.75
CA GLY A 13 -13.74 -24.87 -18.05
C GLY A 13 -12.88 -24.91 -16.78
N GLY A 14 -12.04 -25.95 -16.66
CA GLY A 14 -11.13 -26.14 -15.53
C GLY A 14 -9.75 -25.53 -15.68
N MET A 15 -9.51 -24.78 -16.76
CA MET A 15 -8.22 -24.15 -17.02
C MET A 15 -7.85 -23.14 -15.91
N VAL A 16 -6.63 -23.21 -15.42
CA VAL A 16 -6.09 -22.29 -14.39
C VAL A 16 -5.31 -21.18 -15.08
N PHE A 17 -5.55 -19.96 -14.64
CA PHE A 17 -4.87 -18.75 -15.11
C PHE A 17 -4.11 -18.07 -13.99
N SER A 18 -2.99 -17.44 -14.33
CA SER A 18 -2.37 -16.42 -13.50
C SER A 18 -2.91 -15.04 -13.89
N VAL A 19 -3.25 -14.23 -12.90
CA VAL A 19 -3.78 -12.88 -13.08
C VAL A 19 -2.95 -11.90 -12.27
N SER A 20 -2.33 -10.95 -12.95
CA SER A 20 -1.54 -9.87 -12.32
C SER A 20 -2.35 -8.57 -12.35
N PRO A 21 -2.90 -8.12 -11.22
CA PRO A 21 -3.68 -6.88 -11.16
C PRO A 21 -2.87 -5.61 -11.47
N MET A 22 -1.53 -5.72 -11.44
CA MET A 22 -0.63 -4.59 -11.69
C MET A 22 -0.32 -4.39 -13.17
N ASN A 23 -0.66 -5.36 -14.03
CA ASN A 23 -0.43 -5.27 -15.46
C ASN A 23 -1.72 -4.87 -16.16
N SER A 24 -1.60 -4.30 -17.37
CA SER A 24 -2.74 -4.03 -18.26
C SER A 24 -2.83 -5.08 -19.35
N ALA A 25 -3.95 -5.13 -20.07
CA ALA A 25 -4.13 -6.04 -21.20
C ALA A 25 -3.07 -5.78 -22.30
N PRO A 26 -2.53 -6.85 -22.94
CA PRO A 26 -2.92 -8.26 -22.77
C PRO A 26 -2.17 -8.99 -21.65
N ASP A 27 -1.28 -8.32 -20.93
CA ASP A 27 -0.25 -8.93 -20.09
C ASP A 27 -0.69 -9.19 -18.63
N PHE A 28 -1.98 -9.11 -18.33
CA PHE A 28 -2.42 -9.35 -16.95
C PHE A 28 -3.13 -10.70 -16.73
N VAL A 29 -3.54 -11.43 -17.77
CA VAL A 29 -4.17 -12.75 -17.67
C VAL A 29 -3.48 -13.74 -18.60
N HIS A 30 -2.86 -14.76 -18.02
CA HIS A 30 -2.14 -15.79 -18.78
C HIS A 30 -2.60 -17.19 -18.40
N PRO A 31 -2.86 -18.09 -19.36
CA PRO A 31 -3.15 -19.47 -19.05
C PRO A 31 -1.90 -20.14 -18.45
N LEU A 32 -2.10 -20.92 -17.39
CA LEU A 32 -1.05 -21.57 -16.65
C LEU A 32 -1.15 -23.09 -16.72
N ALA A 33 -2.37 -23.65 -16.61
CA ALA A 33 -2.62 -25.07 -16.68
C ALA A 33 -3.95 -25.37 -17.38
N ASN A 34 -4.03 -26.52 -18.07
CA ASN A 34 -5.27 -26.94 -18.75
C ASN A 34 -6.41 -27.28 -17.79
N ASP A 35 -6.02 -27.73 -16.58
CA ASP A 35 -6.94 -28.05 -15.49
C ASP A 35 -6.22 -27.92 -14.13
N PHE A 36 -6.99 -28.16 -13.07
CA PHE A 36 -6.47 -28.05 -11.71
C PHE A 36 -5.46 -29.16 -11.36
N GLU A 37 -5.57 -30.33 -11.97
CA GLU A 37 -4.61 -31.44 -11.77
C GLU A 37 -3.23 -31.05 -12.33
N ASP A 38 -3.17 -30.55 -13.55
CA ASP A 38 -1.93 -30.04 -14.16
C ASP A 38 -1.36 -28.86 -13.36
N PHE A 39 -2.19 -27.98 -12.80
CA PHE A 39 -1.72 -26.91 -11.92
C PHE A 39 -1.05 -27.47 -10.65
N LEU A 40 -1.63 -28.47 -10.00
CA LEU A 40 -0.99 -29.12 -8.86
C LEU A 40 0.33 -29.80 -9.25
N ARG A 41 0.40 -30.44 -10.41
CA ARG A 41 1.63 -31.05 -10.95
C ARG A 41 2.71 -30.00 -11.22
N LEU A 42 2.34 -28.80 -11.66
CA LEU A 42 3.25 -27.67 -11.80
C LEU A 42 3.76 -27.21 -10.43
N LEU A 43 2.89 -27.08 -9.43
CA LEU A 43 3.30 -26.76 -8.06
C LEU A 43 4.26 -27.79 -7.47
N LEU A 44 4.02 -29.09 -7.73
CA LEU A 44 4.90 -30.16 -7.31
C LEU A 44 6.29 -30.05 -7.97
N ALA A 45 6.34 -29.64 -9.24
CA ALA A 45 7.59 -29.49 -9.99
C ALA A 45 8.40 -28.24 -9.58
N CYS A 46 7.70 -27.14 -9.31
CA CYS A 46 8.33 -25.86 -8.98
C CYS A 46 8.54 -25.65 -7.48
N SER A 47 7.90 -26.49 -6.64
CA SER A 47 7.96 -26.43 -5.18
C SER A 47 7.40 -25.16 -4.54
N ASP A 48 7.09 -24.13 -5.34
CA ASP A 48 6.58 -22.85 -4.92
C ASP A 48 5.70 -22.24 -6.04
N SER A 49 4.79 -21.34 -5.68
CA SER A 49 3.97 -20.59 -6.63
C SER A 49 4.72 -19.46 -7.32
N ALA A 50 5.76 -18.93 -6.70
CA ALA A 50 6.49 -17.74 -7.19
C ALA A 50 7.06 -17.93 -8.62
N ALA A 51 7.59 -19.12 -8.94
CA ALA A 51 8.04 -19.43 -10.28
C ALA A 51 6.89 -19.43 -11.30
N LEU A 52 5.71 -19.91 -10.88
CA LEU A 52 4.51 -19.96 -11.73
C LEU A 52 3.92 -18.58 -11.97
N GLU A 53 4.04 -17.69 -11.01
CA GLU A 53 3.58 -16.30 -11.10
C GLU A 53 4.34 -15.52 -12.19
N GLN A 54 5.63 -15.81 -12.35
CA GLN A 54 6.52 -15.11 -13.28
C GLN A 54 6.73 -15.88 -14.61
N ALA A 55 6.21 -17.09 -14.74
CA ALA A 55 6.45 -17.97 -15.88
C ALA A 55 6.04 -17.35 -17.23
N TRP A 56 5.09 -16.43 -17.28
CA TRP A 56 4.67 -15.77 -18.51
C TRP A 56 5.76 -14.83 -19.05
N MET A 57 6.52 -14.18 -18.18
CA MET A 57 7.50 -13.15 -18.48
C MET A 57 8.91 -13.74 -18.67
N TRP A 58 9.28 -14.75 -17.87
CA TRP A 58 10.62 -15.29 -17.86
C TRP A 58 10.93 -16.18 -19.08
N ASP A 59 12.18 -16.11 -19.52
CA ASP A 59 12.76 -17.11 -20.41
C ASP A 59 13.10 -18.41 -19.63
N LYS A 60 13.56 -19.42 -20.35
CA LYS A 60 13.87 -20.73 -19.75
C LYS A 60 15.03 -20.64 -18.74
N ALA A 61 16.04 -19.85 -19.04
CA ALA A 61 17.22 -19.74 -18.19
C ALA A 61 16.88 -19.03 -16.87
N GLN A 62 16.09 -17.95 -16.93
CA GLN A 62 15.59 -17.24 -15.74
C GLN A 62 14.71 -18.13 -14.87
N PHE A 63 13.80 -18.90 -15.47
CA PHE A 63 12.93 -19.81 -14.75
C PHE A 63 13.73 -20.92 -14.05
N GLU A 64 14.68 -21.56 -14.75
CA GLU A 64 15.52 -22.62 -14.17
C GLU A 64 16.47 -22.07 -13.11
N ALA A 65 17.05 -20.89 -13.30
CA ALA A 65 17.91 -20.23 -12.30
C ALA A 65 17.11 -19.94 -11.02
N PHE A 66 15.90 -19.41 -11.12
CA PHE A 66 15.05 -19.14 -9.96
C PHE A 66 14.79 -20.41 -9.14
N LEU A 67 14.48 -21.55 -9.79
CA LEU A 67 14.25 -22.82 -9.09
C LEU A 67 15.52 -23.35 -8.40
N GLN A 68 16.70 -23.09 -8.96
CA GLN A 68 17.98 -23.47 -8.36
C GLN A 68 18.32 -22.62 -7.14
N ASP A 69 18.07 -21.31 -7.23
CA ASP A 69 18.41 -20.35 -6.19
C ASP A 69 17.42 -20.38 -5.02
N ASN A 70 16.20 -20.91 -5.25
CA ASN A 70 15.14 -21.01 -4.26
C ASN A 70 14.72 -22.47 -4.00
N PRO A 71 15.58 -23.31 -3.44
CA PRO A 71 15.22 -24.68 -3.14
C PRO A 71 14.13 -24.76 -2.05
N PRO A 72 13.21 -25.73 -2.13
CA PRO A 72 12.13 -25.86 -1.17
C PRO A 72 12.65 -26.13 0.24
N THR A 73 12.00 -25.52 1.22
CA THR A 73 12.24 -25.80 2.63
C THR A 73 11.78 -27.21 3.00
N GLN A 74 12.24 -27.75 4.12
CA GLN A 74 11.82 -29.08 4.59
C GLN A 74 10.31 -29.19 4.81
N ASP A 75 9.67 -28.12 5.30
CA ASP A 75 8.21 -28.08 5.52
C ASP A 75 7.45 -28.04 4.18
N GLN A 76 7.94 -27.30 3.20
CA GLN A 76 7.40 -27.30 1.83
C GLN A 76 7.53 -28.68 1.19
N GLN A 77 8.70 -29.30 1.27
CA GLN A 77 8.94 -30.66 0.74
C GLN A 77 7.98 -31.68 1.37
N ARG A 78 7.80 -31.62 2.70
CA ARG A 78 6.86 -32.49 3.39
C ARG A 78 5.42 -32.30 2.91
N THR A 79 4.97 -31.03 2.84
CA THR A 79 3.60 -30.70 2.41
C THR A 79 3.35 -31.14 0.96
N LEU A 80 4.30 -30.89 0.07
CA LEU A 80 4.20 -31.29 -1.34
C LEU A 80 4.22 -32.82 -1.50
N SER A 81 5.02 -33.54 -0.70
CA SER A 81 5.06 -35.00 -0.71
C SER A 81 3.73 -35.60 -0.22
N GLU A 82 3.15 -35.06 0.84
CA GLU A 82 1.82 -35.45 1.31
C GLU A 82 0.72 -35.17 0.27
N LEU A 83 0.81 -34.04 -0.43
CA LEU A 83 -0.11 -33.69 -1.52
C LEU A 83 0.01 -34.70 -2.67
N ALA A 84 1.24 -34.97 -3.12
CA ALA A 84 1.52 -35.92 -4.19
C ALA A 84 0.97 -37.31 -3.87
N GLU A 85 1.19 -37.80 -2.65
CA GLU A 85 0.72 -39.10 -2.19
C GLU A 85 -0.83 -39.15 -2.12
N LYS A 86 -1.46 -38.19 -1.46
CA LYS A 86 -2.92 -38.13 -1.28
C LYS A 86 -3.67 -38.02 -2.60
N MET A 87 -3.14 -37.22 -3.52
CA MET A 87 -3.76 -36.96 -4.83
C MET A 87 -3.25 -37.91 -5.91
N LYS A 88 -2.27 -38.79 -5.60
CA LYS A 88 -1.60 -39.71 -6.54
C LYS A 88 -1.05 -39.01 -7.78
N LEU A 89 -0.42 -37.83 -7.57
CA LEU A 89 0.12 -36.98 -8.61
C LEU A 89 1.64 -37.14 -8.72
N THR A 90 2.13 -36.99 -9.95
CA THR A 90 3.56 -36.88 -10.23
C THR A 90 3.89 -35.45 -10.68
N PRO A 91 5.06 -34.88 -10.27
CA PRO A 91 5.48 -33.57 -10.75
C PRO A 91 5.49 -33.46 -12.28
N MET A 92 5.21 -32.29 -12.81
CA MET A 92 5.34 -31.98 -14.23
C MET A 92 6.81 -32.11 -14.67
N GLU A 93 7.09 -32.91 -15.70
CA GLU A 93 8.48 -33.15 -16.12
C GLU A 93 9.20 -31.91 -16.67
N GLN A 94 8.50 -31.06 -17.43
CA GLN A 94 9.03 -29.88 -18.07
C GLN A 94 8.08 -28.68 -17.88
N PRO A 95 8.02 -28.10 -16.66
CA PRO A 95 7.01 -27.11 -16.30
C PRO A 95 7.05 -25.87 -17.20
N TRP A 96 8.23 -25.32 -17.44
CA TRP A 96 8.38 -24.14 -18.30
C TRP A 96 7.92 -24.39 -19.74
N VAL A 97 8.31 -25.54 -20.32
CA VAL A 97 7.92 -25.90 -21.69
C VAL A 97 6.42 -26.10 -21.81
N TYR A 98 5.80 -26.74 -20.80
CA TYR A 98 4.36 -26.92 -20.73
C TYR A 98 3.62 -25.57 -20.72
N ILE A 99 4.03 -24.67 -19.82
CA ILE A 99 3.39 -23.35 -19.69
C ILE A 99 3.54 -22.55 -20.99
N LYS A 100 4.74 -22.45 -21.55
CA LYS A 100 4.98 -21.68 -22.78
C LYS A 100 4.23 -22.24 -23.99
N LYS A 101 4.12 -23.56 -24.10
CA LYS A 101 3.34 -24.21 -25.16
C LYS A 101 1.85 -23.88 -25.02
N LEU A 102 1.33 -23.91 -23.78
CA LEU A 102 -0.06 -23.54 -23.51
C LEU A 102 -0.32 -22.08 -23.87
N GLN A 103 0.54 -21.17 -23.43
CA GLN A 103 0.43 -19.74 -23.70
C GLN A 103 0.52 -19.43 -25.22
N ALA A 104 1.43 -20.08 -25.92
CA ALA A 104 1.61 -19.89 -27.36
C ALA A 104 0.41 -20.41 -28.18
N SER A 105 -0.32 -21.40 -27.69
CA SER A 105 -1.51 -21.96 -28.37
C SER A 105 -2.81 -21.33 -27.94
N PHE A 106 -2.79 -20.47 -26.92
CA PHE A 106 -4.00 -19.88 -26.36
C PHE A 106 -4.49 -18.68 -27.19
N ASP A 107 -5.78 -18.66 -27.44
CA ASP A 107 -6.46 -17.57 -28.14
C ASP A 107 -6.92 -16.51 -27.12
N TYR A 108 -6.09 -15.51 -26.90
CA TYR A 108 -6.34 -14.40 -25.95
C TYR A 108 -7.56 -13.55 -26.32
N SER A 109 -8.00 -13.55 -27.59
CA SER A 109 -9.20 -12.81 -28.02
C SER A 109 -10.49 -13.35 -27.41
N LYS A 110 -10.45 -14.56 -26.86
CA LYS A 110 -11.60 -15.17 -26.16
C LYS A 110 -11.78 -14.68 -24.73
N ILE A 111 -10.76 -14.04 -24.14
CA ILE A 111 -10.89 -13.39 -22.83
C ILE A 111 -11.75 -12.15 -23.01
N LYS A 112 -12.88 -12.11 -22.31
CA LYS A 112 -13.75 -10.94 -22.27
C LYS A 112 -13.63 -10.28 -20.92
N TYR A 113 -13.36 -9.01 -20.95
CA TYR A 113 -13.33 -8.16 -19.76
C TYR A 113 -14.74 -7.62 -19.49
N THR A 114 -15.03 -7.23 -18.26
CA THR A 114 -16.27 -6.56 -17.89
C THR A 114 -16.28 -5.14 -18.43
N GLU A 115 -17.47 -4.53 -18.53
CA GLU A 115 -17.61 -3.13 -18.96
C GLU A 115 -16.74 -2.21 -18.08
N ASP A 116 -16.70 -2.44 -16.77
CA ASP A 116 -15.85 -1.69 -15.83
C ASP A 116 -14.37 -1.71 -16.21
N TYR A 117 -13.90 -2.74 -16.91
CA TYR A 117 -12.52 -2.81 -17.37
C TYR A 117 -12.24 -1.87 -18.55
N TYR A 118 -13.21 -1.72 -19.45
CA TYR A 118 -13.10 -0.84 -20.61
C TYR A 118 -13.39 0.62 -20.26
N ASP A 119 -14.06 0.86 -19.14
CA ASP A 119 -14.29 2.22 -18.60
C ASP A 119 -13.02 2.83 -17.97
N VAL A 120 -12.00 2.00 -17.68
CA VAL A 120 -10.65 2.50 -17.42
C VAL A 120 -10.06 2.90 -18.78
N ASP A 121 -10.07 4.19 -19.04
CA ASP A 121 -9.58 4.79 -20.29
C ASP A 121 -8.13 4.35 -20.54
N MET A 122 -7.97 3.34 -21.43
CA MET A 122 -6.67 2.72 -21.78
C MET A 122 -5.86 3.59 -22.73
N ASN A 123 -6.17 4.88 -22.82
CA ASN A 123 -5.34 5.84 -23.52
C ASN A 123 -4.32 6.42 -22.50
N PRO A 124 -3.06 5.97 -22.51
CA PRO A 124 -2.04 6.49 -21.58
C PRO A 124 -1.74 7.98 -21.78
N GLU A 125 -2.23 8.59 -22.86
CA GLU A 125 -2.10 10.03 -23.14
C GLU A 125 -3.35 10.83 -22.73
N ALA A 126 -4.49 10.17 -22.42
CA ALA A 126 -5.67 10.86 -21.94
C ALA A 126 -5.61 11.00 -20.42
N GLU A 127 -5.55 12.21 -19.93
CA GLU A 127 -5.74 12.45 -18.49
C GLU A 127 -7.13 11.90 -18.08
N PRO A 128 -7.22 11.06 -17.02
CA PRO A 128 -8.51 10.51 -16.61
C PRO A 128 -9.47 11.65 -16.25
N THR A 129 -10.63 11.61 -16.86
CA THR A 129 -11.67 12.62 -16.59
C THR A 129 -12.10 12.52 -15.14
N MET A 130 -12.25 13.67 -14.48
CA MET A 130 -12.70 13.72 -13.09
C MET A 130 -14.10 13.08 -12.96
N PRO A 131 -14.27 12.00 -12.19
CA PRO A 131 -15.57 11.42 -11.94
C PRO A 131 -16.43 12.36 -11.09
N GLU A 132 -17.73 12.11 -11.01
CA GLU A 132 -18.58 12.84 -10.08
C GLU A 132 -18.04 12.70 -8.65
N TRP A 133 -17.69 13.81 -8.00
CA TRP A 133 -17.09 13.80 -6.67
C TRP A 133 -18.08 13.32 -5.62
N LYS A 134 -17.84 12.11 -5.11
CA LYS A 134 -18.68 11.44 -4.12
C LYS A 134 -17.84 10.92 -2.97
N VAL A 135 -18.23 11.27 -1.75
CA VAL A 135 -17.52 10.84 -0.54
C VAL A 135 -18.44 9.93 0.27
N TYR A 136 -17.93 8.74 0.61
CA TYR A 136 -18.65 7.72 1.36
C TYR A 136 -17.98 7.49 2.71
N PHE A 137 -18.75 7.10 3.72
CA PHE A 137 -18.22 6.87 5.05
C PHE A 137 -17.17 5.73 5.07
N GLU A 138 -17.44 4.62 4.38
CA GLU A 138 -16.53 3.47 4.25
C GLU A 138 -15.74 3.49 2.93
N GLY A 139 -15.71 4.62 2.24
CA GLY A 139 -14.94 4.83 1.01
C GLY A 139 -13.57 5.45 1.27
N ASN A 140 -12.77 5.47 0.22
CA ASN A 140 -11.50 6.16 0.18
C ASN A 140 -11.41 7.03 -1.10
N PHE A 141 -10.22 7.51 -1.47
CA PHE A 141 -10.06 8.29 -2.69
C PHE A 141 -10.18 7.44 -3.96
N TRP A 142 -9.84 6.15 -3.90
CA TRP A 142 -9.81 5.23 -5.04
C TRP A 142 -11.13 4.49 -5.27
N GLY A 143 -12.10 4.65 -4.40
CA GLY A 143 -13.42 4.07 -4.62
C GLY A 143 -14.21 3.71 -3.37
N HIS A 144 -15.33 3.05 -3.62
CA HIS A 144 -16.28 2.59 -2.61
C HIS A 144 -16.93 1.28 -3.07
N SER A 145 -16.86 0.24 -2.24
CA SER A 145 -17.40 -1.09 -2.55
C SER A 145 -18.76 -1.41 -1.91
N GLY A 146 -19.28 -0.48 -1.09
CA GLY A 146 -20.52 -0.67 -0.34
C GLY A 146 -21.79 -0.25 -1.10
N LYS A 147 -22.95 -0.47 -0.45
CA LYS A 147 -24.25 0.00 -0.92
C LYS A 147 -24.69 1.32 -0.25
N ASP A 148 -23.76 2.01 0.40
CA ASP A 148 -24.05 3.26 1.11
C ASP A 148 -24.28 4.40 0.12
N HIS A 149 -25.05 5.39 0.54
CA HIS A 149 -25.18 6.63 -0.21
C HIS A 149 -24.04 7.58 0.11
N ALA A 150 -23.63 8.35 -0.90
CA ALA A 150 -22.66 9.43 -0.72
C ALA A 150 -23.13 10.43 0.34
N GLY A 151 -22.20 10.99 1.07
CA GLY A 151 -22.46 12.02 2.07
C GLY A 151 -22.85 13.34 1.42
N THR A 152 -23.67 14.11 2.13
CA THR A 152 -23.99 15.50 1.74
C THR A 152 -22.79 16.38 2.09
N GLU A 153 -22.24 17.04 1.10
CA GLU A 153 -21.11 17.96 1.27
C GLU A 153 -21.52 19.23 2.03
N ILE A 154 -20.68 19.65 2.95
CA ILE A 154 -20.78 20.89 3.73
C ILE A 154 -19.48 21.65 3.53
N ARG A 155 -19.48 22.69 2.72
CA ARG A 155 -18.31 23.54 2.50
C ARG A 155 -17.95 24.29 3.76
N LEU A 156 -16.69 24.17 4.20
CA LEU A 156 -16.17 24.81 5.42
C LEU A 156 -15.18 25.91 5.09
N ASN A 157 -14.25 25.66 4.16
CA ASN A 157 -13.21 26.57 3.69
C ASN A 157 -12.44 27.23 4.85
N LYS A 158 -12.12 26.46 5.90
CA LYS A 158 -11.38 26.95 7.06
C LYS A 158 -9.88 26.80 6.82
N GLN A 159 -9.15 27.84 7.15
CA GLN A 159 -7.70 27.89 7.02
C GLN A 159 -7.07 28.24 8.37
N PHE A 160 -5.94 27.64 8.69
CA PHE A 160 -5.18 27.88 9.92
C PHE A 160 -3.75 27.34 9.76
N ASP A 161 -2.85 27.79 10.64
CA ASP A 161 -1.50 27.29 10.74
C ASP A 161 -1.36 26.37 11.95
N TRP A 162 -0.80 25.19 11.75
CA TRP A 162 -0.55 24.22 12.80
C TRP A 162 0.63 23.30 12.46
N ALA A 163 1.43 22.96 13.50
CA ALA A 163 2.62 22.12 13.38
C ALA A 163 3.61 22.56 12.28
N GLY A 164 3.73 23.89 12.06
CA GLY A 164 4.63 24.47 11.07
C GLY A 164 4.10 24.46 9.64
N HIS A 165 2.87 24.01 9.40
CA HIS A 165 2.23 23.92 8.09
C HIS A 165 0.97 24.77 8.02
N HIS A 166 0.64 25.20 6.81
CA HIS A 166 -0.65 25.82 6.51
C HIS A 166 -1.67 24.76 6.13
N TRP A 167 -2.85 24.82 6.75
CA TRP A 167 -3.91 23.83 6.58
C TRP A 167 -5.17 24.46 6.02
N VAL A 168 -5.85 23.70 5.18
CA VAL A 168 -7.18 24.00 4.67
C VAL A 168 -8.09 22.84 5.00
N ILE A 169 -9.24 23.12 5.61
CA ILE A 169 -10.35 22.17 5.73
C ILE A 169 -11.42 22.64 4.74
N PRO A 170 -11.45 22.09 3.51
CA PRO A 170 -12.32 22.56 2.46
C PRO A 170 -13.78 22.17 2.71
N ALA A 171 -14.01 20.93 3.12
CA ALA A 171 -15.33 20.38 3.29
C ALA A 171 -15.41 19.28 4.35
N ALA A 172 -16.63 19.02 4.77
CA ALA A 172 -17.03 17.85 5.53
C ALA A 172 -18.27 17.22 4.90
N TYR A 173 -18.49 15.94 5.12
CA TYR A 173 -19.54 15.15 4.50
C TYR A 173 -20.40 14.47 5.54
N SER A 174 -21.71 14.74 5.52
CA SER A 174 -22.67 14.09 6.41
C SER A 174 -23.16 12.79 5.76
N CYS A 175 -22.58 11.67 6.14
CA CYS A 175 -22.92 10.34 5.65
C CYS A 175 -23.95 9.64 6.55
N SER A 176 -24.47 8.48 6.08
CA SER A 176 -25.44 7.68 6.85
C SER A 176 -24.86 7.13 8.15
N LYS A 177 -23.60 6.65 8.13
CA LYS A 177 -22.92 5.99 9.26
C LYS A 177 -22.09 6.95 10.10
N GLY A 178 -21.76 8.11 9.59
CA GLY A 178 -20.83 9.02 10.26
C GLY A 178 -20.62 10.33 9.52
N PHE A 179 -19.58 11.01 9.93
CA PHE A 179 -19.11 12.27 9.39
C PHE A 179 -17.73 12.04 8.76
N VAL A 180 -17.51 12.54 7.57
CA VAL A 180 -16.21 12.47 6.90
C VAL A 180 -15.69 13.89 6.72
N MET A 181 -14.39 14.10 6.92
CA MET A 181 -13.77 15.42 6.77
C MET A 181 -12.43 15.29 6.05
N ASP A 182 -12.18 16.19 5.12
CA ASP A 182 -10.92 16.30 4.41
C ASP A 182 -10.05 17.42 5.00
N PHE A 183 -8.75 17.09 5.17
CA PHE A 183 -7.72 17.95 5.72
C PHE A 183 -6.62 18.10 4.66
N CYS A 184 -6.36 19.33 4.22
CA CYS A 184 -5.36 19.59 3.19
C CYS A 184 -4.20 20.37 3.82
N MET A 185 -3.02 19.74 3.89
CA MET A 185 -1.78 20.36 4.33
C MET A 185 -1.01 20.89 3.13
N ARG A 186 -0.70 22.17 3.13
CA ARG A 186 0.04 22.85 2.07
C ARG A 186 1.53 22.83 2.33
N THR A 187 2.30 22.52 1.32
CA THR A 187 3.78 22.51 1.35
C THR A 187 4.33 23.38 0.23
N PRO A 188 5.23 24.35 0.52
CA PRO A 188 5.91 25.12 -0.52
C PRO A 188 6.73 24.23 -1.44
N GLU A 189 6.71 24.54 -2.75
CA GLU A 189 7.50 23.83 -3.77
C GLU A 189 9.00 23.80 -3.41
N GLU A 190 9.53 24.89 -2.87
CA GLU A 190 10.95 25.01 -2.49
C GLU A 190 11.34 23.95 -1.43
N ASP A 191 10.46 23.65 -0.47
CA ASP A 191 10.76 22.69 0.59
C ASP A 191 10.74 21.26 0.05
N ILE A 192 9.86 20.97 -0.93
CA ILE A 192 9.84 19.68 -1.65
C ILE A 192 11.14 19.51 -2.46
N ARG A 193 11.57 20.53 -3.20
CA ARG A 193 12.82 20.48 -3.96
C ARG A 193 14.04 20.29 -3.07
N LYS A 194 14.09 20.95 -1.91
CA LYS A 194 15.16 20.74 -0.91
C LYS A 194 15.19 19.30 -0.43
N PHE A 195 14.02 18.72 -0.15
CA PHE A 195 13.89 17.33 0.29
C PHE A 195 14.36 16.35 -0.78
N ILE A 196 13.90 16.49 -2.03
CA ILE A 196 14.31 15.67 -3.18
C ILE A 196 15.83 15.73 -3.37
N THR A 197 16.40 16.95 -3.35
CA THR A 197 17.85 17.16 -3.51
C THR A 197 18.67 16.58 -2.36
N LYS A 198 18.20 16.76 -1.12
CA LYS A 198 18.88 16.25 0.08
C LYS A 198 19.07 14.73 0.05
N TRP A 199 18.05 14.02 -0.43
CA TRP A 199 18.01 12.57 -0.40
C TRP A 199 18.32 11.92 -1.76
N ASP A 200 18.63 12.74 -2.79
CA ASP A 200 18.91 12.27 -4.15
C ASP A 200 17.80 11.36 -4.70
N LEU A 201 16.55 11.79 -4.49
CA LEU A 201 15.37 11.01 -4.87
C LEU A 201 15.13 11.13 -6.37
N HIS A 202 15.51 10.11 -7.11
CA HIS A 202 15.29 9.96 -8.54
C HIS A 202 14.60 8.63 -8.85
N PRO A 203 13.85 8.51 -9.96
CA PRO A 203 13.17 7.27 -10.32
C PRO A 203 14.10 6.04 -10.39
N GLU A 204 15.37 6.26 -10.73
CA GLU A 204 16.39 5.21 -10.79
C GLU A 204 16.83 4.71 -9.39
N ASN A 205 16.60 5.51 -8.35
CA ASN A 205 16.99 5.24 -6.96
C ASN A 205 15.81 4.84 -6.07
N ASP A 206 14.63 4.67 -6.65
CA ASP A 206 13.37 4.37 -5.93
C ASP A 206 13.24 2.88 -5.52
N SER A 207 14.33 2.14 -5.47
CA SER A 207 14.32 0.78 -4.94
C SER A 207 14.52 0.79 -3.42
N CYS A 208 13.70 0.04 -2.69
CA CYS A 208 13.84 -0.19 -1.24
C CYS A 208 15.22 -0.74 -0.85
N GLU A 209 16.04 -1.15 -1.81
CA GLU A 209 17.40 -1.66 -1.64
C GLU A 209 18.45 -0.54 -1.61
N TYR A 210 18.12 0.67 -2.04
CA TYR A 210 19.07 1.79 -2.14
C TYR A 210 19.34 2.45 -0.79
N PHE A 211 18.36 2.47 0.11
CA PHE A 211 18.47 3.12 1.41
C PHE A 211 18.47 2.10 2.56
N THR A 212 19.29 2.35 3.57
CA THR A 212 19.22 1.58 4.82
C THR A 212 17.90 1.87 5.56
N GLN A 213 17.55 1.01 6.51
CA GLN A 213 16.34 1.22 7.31
C GLN A 213 16.37 2.56 8.07
N GLU A 214 17.53 2.96 8.61
CA GLU A 214 17.69 4.25 9.29
C GLU A 214 17.54 5.42 8.31
N GLN A 215 18.09 5.29 7.10
CA GLN A 215 17.93 6.31 6.06
C GLN A 215 16.46 6.42 5.65
N GLN A 216 15.76 5.29 5.47
CA GLN A 216 14.33 5.31 5.16
C GLN A 216 13.51 5.99 6.27
N MET A 217 13.78 5.66 7.54
CA MET A 217 13.13 6.36 8.66
C MET A 217 13.41 7.86 8.65
N GLN A 218 14.62 8.28 8.27
CA GLN A 218 14.97 9.69 8.22
C GLN A 218 14.33 10.39 7.00
N ILE A 219 14.22 9.70 5.86
CA ILE A 219 13.49 10.17 4.68
C ILE A 219 12.02 10.41 5.05
N ASP A 220 11.38 9.47 5.73
CA ASP A 220 9.99 9.60 6.19
C ASP A 220 9.79 10.77 7.15
N LEU A 221 10.79 11.02 8.04
CA LEU A 221 10.77 12.16 8.95
C LEU A 221 10.95 13.50 8.25
N ASP A 222 11.80 13.54 7.24
CA ASP A 222 12.15 14.76 6.51
C ASP A 222 11.12 15.10 5.41
N ASN A 223 10.27 14.16 5.04
CA ASN A 223 9.30 14.34 3.96
C ASN A 223 8.30 15.47 4.30
N PRO A 224 8.36 16.62 3.60
CA PRO A 224 7.52 17.76 3.92
C PRO A 224 6.05 17.57 3.49
N LEU A 225 5.77 16.53 2.71
CA LEU A 225 4.42 16.12 2.28
C LEU A 225 3.80 15.07 3.20
N CYS A 226 4.40 14.79 4.36
CA CYS A 226 3.93 13.77 5.28
C CYS A 226 3.92 14.30 6.72
N LEU A 227 2.76 14.27 7.36
CA LEU A 227 2.61 14.56 8.78
C LEU A 227 1.60 13.59 9.41
N ASP A 228 2.06 12.85 10.44
CA ASP A 228 1.18 11.94 11.17
C ASP A 228 0.44 12.71 12.28
N PHE A 229 -0.89 12.67 12.22
CA PHE A 229 -1.74 13.31 13.23
C PHE A 229 -3.05 12.55 13.43
N ILE A 230 -3.66 12.77 14.58
CA ILE A 230 -4.99 12.24 14.91
C ILE A 230 -5.95 13.41 15.04
N PRO A 231 -6.94 13.54 14.17
CA PRO A 231 -8.01 14.49 14.33
C PRO A 231 -9.07 13.94 15.29
N ARG A 232 -9.56 14.78 16.19
CA ARG A 232 -10.70 14.51 17.08
C ARG A 232 -11.76 15.56 16.86
N LEU A 233 -12.98 15.13 16.59
CA LEU A 233 -14.10 16.04 16.46
C LEU A 233 -14.91 16.06 17.74
N GLU A 234 -15.42 17.23 18.08
CA GLU A 234 -16.48 17.40 19.06
C GLU A 234 -17.70 18.01 18.35
N LEU A 235 -18.77 17.22 18.26
CA LEU A 235 -20.02 17.62 17.64
C LEU A 235 -21.07 17.85 18.74
N ASN A 236 -21.53 19.09 18.90
CA ASN A 236 -22.50 19.47 19.91
C ASN A 236 -22.12 19.00 21.34
N GLY A 237 -20.85 19.12 21.70
CA GLY A 237 -20.32 18.68 23.01
C GLY A 237 -20.07 17.18 23.14
N LYS A 238 -20.18 16.40 22.05
CA LYS A 238 -19.86 14.96 22.04
C LYS A 238 -18.62 14.68 21.21
N THR A 239 -17.64 14.05 21.82
CA THR A 239 -16.39 13.64 21.15
C THR A 239 -16.65 12.49 20.18
N MET A 240 -16.13 12.63 18.96
CA MET A 240 -16.12 11.64 17.91
C MET A 240 -14.65 11.32 17.58
N LEU A 241 -14.28 10.05 17.70
CA LEU A 241 -12.93 9.59 17.36
C LEU A 241 -12.89 9.12 15.92
N THR A 242 -11.74 9.30 15.27
CA THR A 242 -11.48 8.77 13.94
C THR A 242 -11.55 7.24 13.95
N SER A 243 -12.33 6.64 13.07
CA SER A 243 -12.40 5.18 12.90
C SER A 243 -11.39 4.69 11.86
N HIS A 244 -11.25 5.42 10.78
CA HIS A 244 -10.31 5.14 9.69
C HIS A 244 -10.04 6.43 8.90
N GLY A 245 -9.00 6.38 8.07
CA GLY A 245 -8.64 7.46 7.18
C GLY A 245 -7.77 6.97 6.05
N CYS A 246 -7.62 7.80 5.05
CA CYS A 246 -6.73 7.60 3.91
C CYS A 246 -6.15 8.94 3.47
N SER A 247 -5.04 8.93 2.76
CA SER A 247 -4.43 10.14 2.22
C SER A 247 -3.98 9.95 0.79
N VAL A 248 -4.01 11.04 0.04
CA VAL A 248 -3.36 11.17 -1.27
C VAL A 248 -2.43 12.37 -1.22
N VAL A 249 -1.41 12.35 -2.05
CA VAL A 249 -0.40 13.40 -2.10
C VAL A 249 -0.30 13.94 -3.51
N PHE A 250 -0.29 15.26 -3.64
CA PHE A 250 0.04 15.96 -4.86
C PHE A 250 1.43 16.60 -4.71
N ASN A 251 2.33 16.25 -5.62
CA ASN A 251 3.69 16.79 -5.66
C ASN A 251 3.92 17.53 -6.99
N PRO A 252 4.09 18.88 -6.98
CA PRO A 252 4.37 19.65 -8.19
C PRO A 252 5.79 19.46 -8.73
N CYS A 253 6.67 18.78 -7.96
CA CYS A 253 8.09 18.60 -8.29
C CYS A 253 8.42 17.17 -8.71
N LEU A 254 7.46 16.42 -9.23
CA LEU A 254 7.74 15.07 -9.70
C LEU A 254 8.76 15.08 -10.84
N PRO A 255 9.74 14.15 -10.85
CA PRO A 255 10.67 13.98 -11.96
C PRO A 255 9.95 13.64 -13.27
N ASP A 256 10.65 13.91 -14.40
CA ASP A 256 10.14 13.55 -15.72
C ASP A 256 9.76 12.06 -15.81
N GLY A 257 8.58 11.78 -16.36
CA GLY A 257 8.04 10.42 -16.48
C GLY A 257 7.24 9.93 -15.28
N MET A 258 7.23 10.64 -14.14
CA MET A 258 6.34 10.37 -13.01
C MET A 258 5.10 11.27 -13.06
N ILE A 259 3.97 10.73 -12.63
CA ILE A 259 2.70 11.47 -12.59
C ILE A 259 2.09 11.41 -11.19
N ASN A 260 1.43 12.50 -10.79
CA ASN A 260 0.59 12.48 -9.59
C ASN A 260 -0.61 11.54 -9.81
N GLU A 261 -1.06 10.89 -8.73
CA GLU A 261 -2.30 10.12 -8.75
C GLU A 261 -3.47 11.00 -9.23
N ALA A 262 -4.35 10.42 -10.03
CA ALA A 262 -5.52 11.13 -10.57
C ALA A 262 -6.41 11.66 -9.44
N GLU A 263 -6.57 10.89 -8.37
CA GLU A 263 -7.36 11.21 -7.19
C GLU A 263 -6.85 12.46 -6.46
N ALA A 264 -5.53 12.65 -6.42
CA ALA A 264 -4.93 13.85 -5.86
C ALA A 264 -5.26 15.07 -6.73
N LYS A 265 -5.13 14.96 -8.05
CA LYS A 265 -5.50 16.02 -9.01
C LYS A 265 -6.98 16.37 -8.90
N TRP A 266 -7.86 15.36 -8.85
CA TRP A 266 -9.31 15.57 -8.71
C TRP A 266 -9.68 16.27 -7.40
N ALA A 267 -9.00 15.93 -6.30
CA ALA A 267 -9.20 16.61 -5.02
C ALA A 267 -8.79 18.08 -5.08
N LEU A 268 -7.65 18.39 -5.74
CA LEU A 268 -7.23 19.78 -5.95
C LEU A 268 -8.25 20.55 -6.77
N GLU A 269 -8.71 19.99 -7.87
CA GLU A 269 -9.72 20.61 -8.74
C GLU A 269 -11.05 20.82 -8.00
N HIS A 270 -11.54 19.79 -7.28
CA HIS A 270 -12.79 19.89 -6.53
C HIS A 270 -12.78 20.97 -5.43
N TYR A 271 -11.63 21.13 -4.76
CA TYR A 271 -11.44 22.08 -3.67
C TYR A 271 -10.85 23.41 -4.08
N ASP A 272 -10.57 23.63 -5.36
CA ASP A 272 -9.92 24.83 -5.91
C ASP A 272 -8.60 25.13 -5.19
N LEU A 273 -7.76 24.10 -5.04
CA LEU A 273 -6.44 24.22 -4.41
C LEU A 273 -5.37 24.57 -5.42
N ASP A 274 -4.45 25.47 -5.04
CA ASP A 274 -3.39 25.97 -5.90
C ASP A 274 -2.33 24.89 -6.19
N THR A 275 -2.20 24.50 -7.46
CA THR A 275 -1.28 23.47 -7.94
C THR A 275 0.20 23.86 -7.92
N SER A 276 0.53 25.13 -7.61
CA SER A 276 1.90 25.58 -7.40
C SER A 276 2.50 25.11 -6.06
N TYR A 277 1.67 24.55 -5.18
CA TYR A 277 2.07 23.97 -3.91
C TYR A 277 1.95 22.44 -3.94
N GLY A 278 2.73 21.77 -3.09
CA GLY A 278 2.45 20.39 -2.73
C GLY A 278 1.32 20.30 -1.71
N TRP A 279 0.58 19.20 -1.77
CA TRP A 279 -0.56 18.96 -0.89
C TRP A 279 -0.56 17.53 -0.37
N MET A 280 -0.69 17.36 0.94
CA MET A 280 -1.18 16.13 1.53
C MET A 280 -2.67 16.31 1.84
N ILE A 281 -3.52 15.46 1.26
CA ILE A 281 -4.96 15.49 1.47
C ILE A 281 -5.33 14.24 2.27
N PHE A 282 -5.69 14.44 3.53
CA PHE A 282 -6.06 13.36 4.44
C PHE A 282 -7.57 13.39 4.67
N ARG A 283 -8.23 12.27 4.44
CA ARG A 283 -9.65 12.04 4.69
C ARG A 283 -9.83 11.23 5.95
N ALA A 284 -10.61 11.72 6.91
CA ALA A 284 -10.89 11.01 8.15
C ALA A 284 -12.40 10.79 8.32
N ALA A 285 -12.76 9.58 8.76
CA ALA A 285 -14.14 9.19 9.03
C ALA A 285 -14.41 9.08 10.53
N PHE A 286 -15.51 9.67 10.97
CA PHE A 286 -15.94 9.77 12.37
C PHE A 286 -17.33 9.14 12.50
N PRO A 287 -17.51 7.98 13.15
CA PRO A 287 -18.80 7.32 13.28
C PRO A 287 -19.76 8.13 14.17
N TRP A 288 -21.04 8.12 13.82
CA TRP A 288 -22.04 8.73 14.69
C TRP A 288 -22.06 8.07 16.06
N THR A 289 -22.07 8.87 17.11
CA THR A 289 -22.18 8.39 18.50
C THR A 289 -23.61 7.98 18.89
N SER A 290 -24.59 8.24 17.99
CA SER A 290 -25.99 7.86 18.19
C SER A 290 -26.62 7.42 16.87
N LYS A 291 -27.67 6.57 16.94
CA LYS A 291 -28.43 6.11 15.75
C LYS A 291 -29.20 7.23 15.02
N ARG A 292 -29.41 8.39 15.64
CA ARG A 292 -30.06 9.53 15.01
C ARG A 292 -29.02 10.54 14.57
N ARG A 293 -29.11 10.98 13.32
CA ARG A 293 -28.37 12.16 12.85
C ARG A 293 -28.68 13.34 13.75
N SER A 294 -27.66 13.95 14.31
CA SER A 294 -27.82 15.19 15.07
C SER A 294 -27.67 16.37 14.12
N GLU A 295 -28.52 17.37 14.27
CA GLU A 295 -28.30 18.67 13.63
C GLU A 295 -26.97 19.24 14.10
N ILE A 296 -26.15 19.74 13.17
CA ILE A 296 -24.83 20.32 13.48
C ILE A 296 -25.05 21.75 14.01
N LYS A 297 -24.94 21.93 15.33
CA LYS A 297 -25.04 23.24 15.97
C LYS A 297 -23.67 23.82 16.31
N ALA A 298 -22.74 22.96 16.69
CA ALA A 298 -21.38 23.33 17.02
C ALA A 298 -20.45 22.19 16.60
N LEU A 299 -19.33 22.55 15.96
CA LEU A 299 -18.28 21.63 15.57
C LEU A 299 -16.94 22.19 16.03
N SER A 300 -16.21 21.43 16.84
CA SER A 300 -14.86 21.73 17.27
C SER A 300 -13.90 20.65 16.79
N LEU A 301 -12.72 21.05 16.36
CA LEU A 301 -11.66 20.17 15.90
C LEU A 301 -10.45 20.32 16.80
N THR A 302 -9.91 19.20 17.26
CA THR A 302 -8.59 19.12 17.90
C THR A 302 -7.69 18.24 17.04
N MET A 303 -6.52 18.72 16.70
CA MET A 303 -5.49 17.97 15.98
C MET A 303 -4.34 17.69 16.94
N GLU A 304 -3.91 16.43 16.99
CA GLU A 304 -2.82 15.98 17.85
C GLU A 304 -1.75 15.31 16.98
N GLN A 305 -0.54 15.87 17.00
CA GLN A 305 0.57 15.30 16.25
C GLN A 305 0.99 13.99 16.90
N GLN A 306 1.17 12.93 16.08
CA GLN A 306 1.64 11.65 16.58
C GLN A 306 3.15 11.65 16.83
N SER A 307 3.56 10.86 17.82
CA SER A 307 4.98 10.60 18.04
C SER A 307 5.54 9.79 16.88
N ARG A 308 6.65 10.26 16.31
CA ARG A 308 7.37 9.56 15.26
C ARG A 308 8.56 8.79 15.81
N ARG A 309 8.87 7.67 15.19
CA ARG A 309 10.11 6.95 15.46
C ARG A 309 11.26 7.70 14.79
N VAL A 310 12.36 7.84 15.52
CA VAL A 310 13.59 8.45 15.00
C VAL A 310 14.73 7.45 15.13
N PRO A 311 15.67 7.40 14.16
CA PRO A 311 16.86 6.58 14.30
C PRO A 311 17.62 6.94 15.56
N GLY A 312 18.02 5.93 16.31
CA GLY A 312 18.80 6.07 17.55
C GLY A 312 20.17 5.42 17.44
N PRO A 313 21.04 5.60 18.44
CA PRO A 313 22.34 4.97 18.44
C PRO A 313 22.23 3.45 18.64
N HIS A 314 23.09 2.73 17.94
CA HIS A 314 23.27 1.29 18.14
C HIS A 314 24.26 1.03 19.25
N PHE A 315 23.93 0.10 20.15
CA PHE A 315 24.84 -0.35 21.21
C PHE A 315 24.73 -1.86 21.42
N LYS A 316 25.82 -2.46 21.87
CA LYS A 316 25.84 -3.89 22.23
C LYS A 316 25.78 -4.01 23.74
N THR A 317 24.96 -4.92 24.23
CA THR A 317 24.88 -5.30 25.64
C THR A 317 25.42 -6.72 25.82
N HIS A 318 26.07 -6.95 26.96
CA HIS A 318 26.66 -8.26 27.29
C HIS A 318 26.13 -8.81 28.60
N ALA A 319 25.68 -7.94 29.51
CA ALA A 319 25.20 -8.35 30.83
C ALA A 319 24.18 -7.36 31.41
N PRO A 320 23.33 -7.78 32.34
CA PRO A 320 22.58 -6.88 33.18
C PRO A 320 23.53 -5.91 33.94
N GLY A 321 23.14 -4.65 34.01
CA GLY A 321 23.94 -3.56 34.56
C GLY A 321 24.67 -2.72 33.51
N ASP A 322 24.80 -3.19 32.25
CA ASP A 322 25.35 -2.38 31.18
C ASP A 322 24.53 -1.11 31.00
N SER A 323 25.22 0.03 30.86
CA SER A 323 24.58 1.34 30.73
C SER A 323 25.08 2.09 29.51
N PHE A 324 24.16 2.72 28.77
CA PHE A 324 24.45 3.48 27.59
C PHE A 324 23.79 4.86 27.65
N SER A 325 24.57 5.91 27.39
CA SER A 325 24.06 7.27 27.36
C SER A 325 24.00 7.79 25.94
N PHE A 326 22.89 8.40 25.59
CA PHE A 326 22.68 9.02 24.26
C PHE A 326 21.83 10.28 24.40
N SER A 327 21.90 11.14 23.40
CA SER A 327 21.03 12.30 23.28
C SER A 327 19.89 12.00 22.32
N HIS A 328 18.68 12.36 22.70
CA HIS A 328 17.54 12.27 21.77
C HIS A 328 17.81 13.15 20.55
N PRO A 329 17.73 12.59 19.30
CA PRO A 329 18.23 13.27 18.12
C PRO A 329 17.47 14.56 17.78
N VAL A 330 16.22 14.70 18.21
CA VAL A 330 15.40 15.90 17.95
C VAL A 330 15.42 16.87 19.11
N SER A 331 15.21 16.41 20.35
CA SER A 331 15.10 17.29 21.53
C SER A 331 16.43 17.61 22.19
N GLY A 332 17.51 16.87 21.90
CA GLY A 332 18.81 16.99 22.55
C GLY A 332 18.84 16.51 24.02
N ILE A 333 17.72 16.02 24.55
CA ILE A 333 17.64 15.52 25.93
C ILE A 333 18.52 14.29 26.06
N LYS A 334 19.35 14.28 27.10
CA LYS A 334 20.21 13.14 27.42
C LYS A 334 19.44 12.06 28.17
N TYR A 335 19.55 10.84 27.67
CA TYR A 335 19.00 9.64 28.30
C TYR A 335 20.12 8.68 28.67
N THR A 336 19.90 7.91 29.72
CA THR A 336 20.74 6.76 30.07
C THR A 336 19.83 5.55 30.16
N LEU A 337 20.13 4.54 29.35
CA LEU A 337 19.49 3.23 29.41
C LEU A 337 20.40 2.30 30.22
N THR A 338 19.82 1.57 31.16
CA THR A 338 20.52 0.52 31.89
C THR A 338 19.80 -0.79 31.68
N VAL A 339 20.55 -1.80 31.25
CA VAL A 339 20.03 -3.16 31.05
C VAL A 339 19.70 -3.76 32.42
N GLN A 340 18.43 -4.00 32.67
CA GLN A 340 17.97 -4.60 33.92
C GLN A 340 18.08 -6.11 33.86
N GLU A 341 17.72 -6.69 32.73
CA GLU A 341 17.64 -8.12 32.51
C GLU A 341 18.07 -8.45 31.07
N LEU A 342 18.81 -9.53 30.91
CA LEU A 342 19.22 -10.05 29.60
C LEU A 342 18.96 -11.57 29.63
N ASP A 343 17.87 -11.98 29.02
CA ASP A 343 17.46 -13.38 28.92
C ASP A 343 17.62 -13.87 27.48
N PRO A 344 18.59 -14.76 27.19
CA PRO A 344 18.75 -15.32 25.85
C PRO A 344 17.61 -16.28 25.54
N GLN A 345 16.77 -15.93 24.59
CA GLN A 345 15.66 -16.77 24.14
C GLN A 345 15.96 -17.41 22.79
N THR A 346 15.62 -18.69 22.65
CA THR A 346 15.64 -19.35 21.36
C THR A 346 14.40 -19.01 20.58
N ILE A 347 14.55 -18.21 19.53
CA ILE A 347 13.46 -17.86 18.64
C ILE A 347 13.33 -18.99 17.60
N TYR A 348 12.23 -19.72 17.64
CA TYR A 348 11.93 -20.73 16.61
C TYR A 348 11.53 -20.03 15.31
N LYS A 349 12.23 -20.29 14.21
CA LYS A 349 12.00 -19.71 12.88
C LYS A 349 10.54 -19.76 12.38
N LYS A 350 9.70 -20.63 12.93
CA LYS A 350 8.27 -20.76 12.57
C LYS A 350 7.37 -19.55 12.93
N ARG A 351 7.89 -18.56 13.67
CA ARG A 351 7.11 -17.38 14.09
C ARG A 351 7.66 -16.04 13.59
N ILE A 352 8.72 -16.07 12.79
CA ILE A 352 9.31 -14.86 12.23
C ILE A 352 8.97 -14.88 10.76
N ASP A 353 8.08 -14.00 10.34
CA ASP A 353 8.01 -13.59 8.93
C ASP A 353 9.40 -13.13 8.53
N SER A 354 9.91 -13.63 7.41
CA SER A 354 11.30 -13.67 7.01
C SER A 354 12.03 -12.33 6.97
N ASP A 355 11.33 -11.20 7.09
CA ASP A 355 11.89 -9.87 6.85
C ASP A 355 11.89 -8.92 8.06
N ARG A 356 11.61 -9.42 9.28
CA ARG A 356 11.66 -8.59 10.49
C ARG A 356 12.68 -9.12 11.48
N TRP A 357 13.85 -8.49 11.47
CA TRP A 357 14.83 -8.64 12.54
C TRP A 357 14.41 -7.76 13.72
N PHE A 358 14.16 -8.38 14.86
CA PHE A 358 14.03 -7.65 16.12
C PHE A 358 15.41 -7.60 16.79
N TYR A 359 15.94 -6.40 16.93
CA TYR A 359 17.10 -6.14 17.76
C TYR A 359 16.67 -5.64 19.12
#